data_e955087a1f87ca328ac32869aa019bfe
#
_entry.id   e955087a1f87ca328ac32869aa019bfe
#
_cell.length_a   1.000
_cell.length_b   1.000
_cell.length_c   1.000
_cell.angle_alpha   90.00
_cell.angle_beta   90.00
_cell.angle_gamma   90.00
#
_symmetry.space_group_name_H-M   'P 1'
#
loop_
_entity.id
_entity.type
_entity.pdbx_description
1 polymer ?
#
loop_
_entity_poly.entity_id
_entity_poly.type
_entity_poly.pdbx_seq_one_letter_code
_entity_poly.pdbx_strand_id
1 'polypeptide(L)'
;MSSIKRDKSDLFCLIQQDAKNTCEEDVSSIDILENKILRFKNIEDLFIFNLVDDLDQEKLNINFYNLFLKYISSNTNALKFLEADLLATFTRDPACKNHYDPILFFKGYKALQLHRLGHWLWNKKEYF
;
A
#
# COMPACT_ATOMS: atom_id res chain seq x y z
N MET A 1 -22.96 13.74 7.57
CA MET A 1 -23.08 12.94 7.07
C MET A 1 -22.05 11.96 6.89
N SER A 2 -22.42 10.93 6.50
CA SER A 2 -21.51 9.84 6.43
C SER A 2 -20.37 10.06 5.45
N SER A 3 -20.58 10.91 4.49
CA SER A 3 -19.52 11.17 3.52
C SER A 3 -18.27 11.74 4.18
N ILE A 4 -18.41 12.37 5.32
CA ILE A 4 -17.29 12.91 6.04
C ILE A 4 -16.42 11.78 6.60
N LYS A 5 -17.01 10.63 6.77
CA LYS A 5 -16.28 9.48 7.27
C LYS A 5 -15.63 8.67 6.18
N ARG A 6 -15.77 9.09 4.92
CA ARG A 6 -15.14 8.41 3.83
C ARG A 6 -13.68 8.70 3.90
N ASP A 7 -12.97 7.87 4.55
CA ASP A 7 -11.55 8.06 4.78
C ASP A 7 -10.84 6.75 4.50
N LYS A 8 -9.67 6.60 5.06
CA LYS A 8 -8.84 5.42 4.83
C LYS A 8 -9.53 4.12 5.19
N SER A 9 -10.51 4.14 6.11
CA SER A 9 -11.19 2.89 6.45
C SER A 9 -12.07 2.40 5.31
N ASP A 10 -12.61 3.31 4.50
CA ASP A 10 -13.38 2.92 3.33
C ASP A 10 -12.51 2.19 2.31
N LEU A 11 -11.34 2.72 2.02
CA LEU A 11 -10.44 2.08 1.07
C LEU A 11 -9.96 0.74 1.60
N PHE A 12 -9.63 0.67 2.88
CA PHE A 12 -9.21 -0.58 3.49
C PHE A 12 -10.29 -1.64 3.36
N CYS A 13 -11.55 -1.26 3.61
CA CYS A 13 -12.66 -2.17 3.45
C CYS A 13 -12.82 -2.66 2.02
N LEU A 14 -12.64 -1.77 1.05
CA LEU A 14 -12.73 -2.15 -0.36
C LEU A 14 -11.64 -3.15 -0.73
N ILE A 15 -10.43 -2.89 -0.28
CA ILE A 15 -9.30 -3.80 -0.54
C ILE A 15 -9.58 -5.17 0.05
N GLN A 16 -10.03 -5.21 1.31
CA GLN A 16 -10.31 -6.46 1.99
C GLN A 16 -11.46 -7.21 1.33
N GLN A 17 -12.51 -6.50 0.94
CA GLN A 17 -13.66 -7.13 0.33
C GLN A 17 -13.31 -7.73 -1.03
N ASP A 18 -12.54 -7.00 -1.83
CA ASP A 18 -12.11 -7.52 -3.13
C ASP A 18 -11.31 -8.80 -2.95
N ALA A 19 -10.42 -8.83 -1.95
CA ALA A 19 -9.62 -10.02 -1.69
C ALA A 19 -10.50 -11.20 -1.26
N LYS A 20 -11.48 -10.96 -0.40
CA LYS A 20 -12.40 -12.01 0.03
C LYS A 20 -13.20 -12.56 -1.15
N ASN A 21 -13.67 -11.68 -2.02
CA ASN A 21 -14.42 -12.11 -3.19
C ASN A 21 -13.57 -12.99 -4.11
N THR A 22 -12.31 -12.61 -4.31
CA THR A 22 -11.42 -13.40 -5.14
C THR A 22 -11.17 -14.78 -4.53
N CYS A 23 -11.00 -14.84 -3.21
CA CYS A 23 -10.79 -16.12 -2.54
C CYS A 23 -11.98 -17.04 -2.69
N GLU A 24 -13.20 -16.50 -2.73
CA GLU A 24 -14.40 -17.31 -2.93
C GLU A 24 -14.48 -17.86 -4.35
N GLU A 25 -14.00 -17.10 -5.32
CA GLU A 25 -14.07 -17.51 -6.71
C GLU A 25 -12.90 -18.38 -7.15
N ASP A 26 -11.75 -18.20 -6.51
CA ASP A 26 -10.51 -18.85 -6.93
C ASP A 26 -9.74 -19.32 -5.71
N VAL A 27 -9.90 -20.58 -5.38
CA VAL A 27 -9.27 -21.19 -4.21
C VAL A 27 -7.74 -21.08 -4.26
N SER A 28 -7.18 -21.09 -5.47
CA SER A 28 -5.73 -21.02 -5.62
C SER A 28 -5.15 -19.68 -5.17
N SER A 29 -5.99 -18.66 -5.05
CA SER A 29 -5.55 -17.33 -4.61
C SER A 29 -5.53 -17.16 -3.10
N ILE A 30 -6.07 -18.11 -2.34
CA ILE A 30 -6.26 -17.95 -0.90
C ILE A 30 -4.93 -17.67 -0.19
N ASP A 31 -3.90 -18.47 -0.48
CA ASP A 31 -2.64 -18.34 0.25
C ASP A 31 -2.01 -16.97 0.07
N ILE A 32 -1.95 -16.49 -1.15
CA ILE A 32 -1.31 -15.20 -1.39
C ILE A 32 -2.14 -14.05 -0.82
N LEU A 33 -3.46 -14.10 -0.97
CA LEU A 33 -4.30 -13.01 -0.49
C LEU A 33 -4.40 -12.99 1.03
N GLU A 34 -4.43 -14.16 1.68
CA GLU A 34 -4.37 -14.20 3.13
C GLU A 34 -3.08 -13.57 3.63
N ASN A 35 -1.97 -13.96 3.05
CA ASN A 35 -0.66 -13.51 3.53
C ASN A 35 -0.41 -12.04 3.23
N LYS A 36 -0.87 -11.55 2.10
CA LYS A 36 -0.52 -10.20 1.65
C LYS A 36 -1.58 -9.16 1.91
N ILE A 37 -2.82 -9.55 2.09
CA ILE A 37 -3.94 -8.61 2.23
C ILE A 37 -4.76 -8.87 3.49
N LEU A 38 -5.30 -10.09 3.61
CA LEU A 38 -6.38 -10.32 4.56
C LEU A 38 -5.93 -10.40 6.01
N ARG A 39 -4.67 -10.75 6.28
CA ARG A 39 -4.20 -10.84 7.66
C ARG A 39 -3.97 -9.50 8.33
N PHE A 40 -3.96 -8.43 7.56
CA PHE A 40 -3.69 -7.12 8.12
C PHE A 40 -4.95 -6.50 8.73
N LYS A 41 -4.77 -5.76 9.82
CA LYS A 41 -5.87 -5.15 10.55
C LYS A 41 -6.01 -3.66 10.28
N ASN A 42 -5.03 -3.05 9.65
CA ASN A 42 -5.11 -1.64 9.28
C ASN A 42 -4.37 -1.43 7.97
N ILE A 43 -4.69 -0.30 7.34
CA ILE A 43 -4.18 -0.05 5.99
C ILE A 43 -2.70 0.32 6.00
N GLU A 44 -2.23 0.91 7.09
CA GLU A 44 -0.82 1.29 7.20
C GLU A 44 0.09 0.07 7.11
N ASP A 45 -0.21 -0.93 7.93
CA ASP A 45 0.60 -2.15 7.95
C ASP A 45 0.52 -2.88 6.60
N LEU A 46 -0.65 -2.89 6.00
CA LEU A 46 -0.83 -3.53 4.71
C LEU A 46 0.04 -2.87 3.65
N PHE A 47 0.00 -1.54 3.58
CA PHE A 47 0.81 -0.81 2.61
C PHE A 47 2.30 -1.03 2.84
N ILE A 48 2.75 -0.85 4.08
CA ILE A 48 4.17 -0.93 4.37
C ILE A 48 4.72 -2.32 4.05
N PHE A 49 4.03 -3.36 4.49
CA PHE A 49 4.48 -4.72 4.21
C PHE A 49 4.66 -4.95 2.72
N ASN A 50 3.65 -4.58 1.93
CA ASN A 50 3.71 -4.86 0.50
C ASN A 50 4.70 -3.98 -0.25
N LEU A 51 4.92 -2.76 0.22
CA LEU A 51 5.89 -1.89 -0.42
C LEU A 51 7.33 -2.34 -0.17
N VAL A 52 7.61 -2.90 1.01
CA VAL A 52 8.99 -3.29 1.33
C VAL A 52 9.29 -4.76 1.05
N ASP A 53 8.28 -5.57 0.81
CA ASP A 53 8.46 -7.01 0.65
C ASP A 53 9.36 -7.35 -0.55
N ASP A 54 9.30 -6.53 -1.60
CA ASP A 54 10.09 -6.75 -2.81
C ASP A 54 11.51 -6.18 -2.71
N LEU A 55 11.84 -5.50 -1.61
CA LEU A 55 13.14 -4.84 -1.48
C LEU A 55 14.12 -5.73 -0.75
N ASP A 56 15.35 -5.77 -1.25
CA ASP A 56 16.42 -6.54 -0.62
C ASP A 56 17.06 -5.66 0.45
N GLN A 57 16.45 -5.65 1.63
CA GLN A 57 16.89 -4.78 2.72
C GLN A 57 18.23 -5.19 3.28
N GLU A 58 18.51 -6.49 3.31
CA GLU A 58 19.78 -6.98 3.82
C GLU A 58 20.93 -6.51 2.93
N LYS A 59 20.75 -6.64 1.62
CA LYS A 59 21.80 -6.25 0.68
C LYS A 59 22.05 -4.75 0.72
N LEU A 60 20.99 -3.97 0.86
CA LEU A 60 21.09 -2.50 0.92
C LEU A 60 21.43 -1.99 2.31
N ASN A 61 21.32 -2.86 3.32
CA ASN A 61 21.58 -2.47 4.71
C ASN A 61 20.70 -1.30 5.15
N ILE A 62 19.44 -1.31 4.72
CA ILE A 62 18.45 -0.27 5.04
C ILE A 62 17.22 -0.94 5.59
N ASN A 63 16.67 -0.40 6.68
CA ASN A 63 15.42 -0.89 7.22
C ASN A 63 14.28 -0.07 6.63
N PHE A 64 13.79 -0.50 5.48
CA PHE A 64 12.72 0.22 4.78
C PHE A 64 11.41 0.22 5.56
N TYR A 65 11.13 -0.84 6.31
CA TYR A 65 9.90 -0.87 7.10
C TYR A 65 9.87 0.28 8.08
N ASN A 66 10.96 0.48 8.83
CA ASN A 66 11.02 1.57 9.80
C ASN A 66 10.98 2.95 9.12
N LEU A 67 11.59 3.08 7.97
CA LEU A 67 11.56 4.34 7.23
C LEU A 67 10.14 4.69 6.79
N PHE A 68 9.41 3.74 6.23
CA PHE A 68 8.02 3.97 5.84
C PHE A 68 7.14 4.25 7.04
N LEU A 69 7.35 3.52 8.13
CA LEU A 69 6.57 3.75 9.34
C LEU A 69 6.79 5.16 9.86
N LYS A 70 8.03 5.61 9.88
CA LYS A 70 8.35 6.97 10.31
C LYS A 70 7.73 8.00 9.37
N TYR A 71 7.80 7.75 8.06
CA TYR A 71 7.22 8.63 7.06
C TYR A 71 5.72 8.79 7.28
N ILE A 72 5.00 7.68 7.44
CA ILE A 72 3.56 7.72 7.63
C ILE A 72 3.19 8.37 8.97
N SER A 73 3.96 8.08 10.02
CA SER A 73 3.66 8.61 11.35
C SER A 73 3.94 10.09 11.47
N SER A 74 4.98 10.58 10.76
CA SER A 74 5.44 11.97 10.91
C SER A 74 4.85 12.92 9.89
N ASN A 75 4.22 12.41 8.83
CA ASN A 75 3.71 13.24 7.76
C ASN A 75 2.22 12.97 7.61
N THR A 76 1.40 13.95 8.00
CA THR A 76 -0.05 13.76 8.00
C THR A 76 -0.62 13.49 6.61
N ASN A 77 0.11 13.86 5.56
CA ASN A 77 -0.37 13.65 4.20
C ASN A 77 0.12 12.35 3.57
N ALA A 78 1.06 11.66 4.23
CA ALA A 78 1.67 10.47 3.63
C ALA A 78 0.66 9.40 3.27
N LEU A 79 -0.20 9.05 4.22
CA LEU A 79 -1.19 8.02 3.98
C LEU A 79 -2.21 8.46 2.95
N LYS A 80 -2.55 9.74 2.94
CA LYS A 80 -3.47 10.28 1.94
C LYS A 80 -2.92 10.13 0.53
N PHE A 81 -1.61 10.34 0.36
CA PHE A 81 -0.97 10.15 -0.93
C PHE A 81 -1.01 8.70 -1.37
N LEU A 82 -0.72 7.78 -0.43
CA LEU A 82 -0.80 6.35 -0.72
C LEU A 82 -2.19 5.96 -1.21
N GLU A 83 -3.20 6.43 -0.52
CA GLU A 83 -4.58 6.10 -0.85
C GLU A 83 -5.04 6.77 -2.15
N ALA A 84 -4.70 8.03 -2.33
CA ALA A 84 -5.09 8.76 -3.54
C ALA A 84 -4.42 8.17 -4.78
N ASP A 85 -3.15 7.80 -4.66
CA ASP A 85 -2.42 7.20 -5.77
C ASP A 85 -3.03 5.84 -6.14
N LEU A 86 -3.45 5.07 -5.13
CA LEU A 86 -4.06 3.78 -5.39
C LEU A 86 -5.39 3.95 -6.10
N LEU A 87 -6.22 4.87 -5.63
CA LEU A 87 -7.51 5.11 -6.25
C LEU A 87 -7.37 5.65 -7.66
N ALA A 88 -6.38 6.51 -7.90
CA ALA A 88 -6.12 7.03 -9.23
C ALA A 88 -5.71 5.89 -10.18
N THR A 89 -4.86 4.99 -9.71
CA THR A 89 -4.44 3.84 -10.50
C THR A 89 -5.63 2.95 -10.80
N PHE A 90 -6.44 2.66 -9.80
CA PHE A 90 -7.63 1.82 -9.98
C PHE A 90 -8.58 2.42 -11.01
N THR A 91 -8.76 3.73 -10.97
CA THR A 91 -9.69 4.40 -11.86
C THR A 91 -9.19 4.49 -13.29
N ARG A 92 -7.88 4.72 -13.46
CA ARG A 92 -7.32 5.05 -14.78
C ARG A 92 -6.79 3.87 -15.56
N ASP A 93 -6.36 2.82 -14.87
CA ASP A 93 -5.71 1.70 -15.52
C ASP A 93 -6.73 0.59 -15.78
N PRO A 94 -7.06 0.32 -17.05
CA PRO A 94 -8.05 -0.71 -17.36
C PRO A 94 -7.62 -2.12 -16.95
N ALA A 95 -6.33 -2.34 -16.73
CA ALA A 95 -5.85 -3.63 -16.26
C ALA A 95 -6.13 -3.85 -14.78
N CYS A 96 -6.46 -2.78 -14.05
CA CYS A 96 -6.70 -2.87 -12.61
C CYS A 96 -8.14 -3.28 -12.37
N LYS A 97 -8.34 -4.49 -11.87
CA LYS A 97 -9.68 -5.05 -11.65
C LYS A 97 -10.11 -4.99 -10.19
N ASN A 98 -9.14 -5.06 -9.29
CA ASN A 98 -9.40 -5.09 -7.85
C ASN A 98 -8.62 -3.98 -7.19
N HIS A 99 -9.14 -3.51 -6.05
CA HIS A 99 -8.46 -2.43 -5.32
C HIS A 99 -7.11 -2.87 -4.77
N TYR A 100 -6.86 -4.17 -4.63
CA TYR A 100 -5.56 -4.64 -4.15
C TYR A 100 -4.53 -4.77 -5.28
N ASP A 101 -4.95 -4.72 -6.55
CA ASP A 101 -4.03 -4.96 -7.66
C ASP A 101 -2.81 -4.02 -7.66
N PRO A 102 -2.96 -2.71 -7.44
CA PRO A 102 -1.77 -1.86 -7.45
C PRO A 102 -0.75 -2.25 -6.38
N ILE A 103 -1.24 -2.67 -5.23
CA ILE A 103 -0.39 -3.05 -4.11
C ILE A 103 0.42 -4.31 -4.44
N LEU A 104 -0.20 -5.28 -5.08
CA LEU A 104 0.44 -6.57 -5.33
C LEU A 104 1.20 -6.63 -6.65
N PHE A 105 0.66 -5.99 -7.69
CA PHE A 105 1.13 -6.30 -9.03
C PHE A 105 1.65 -5.12 -9.84
N PHE A 106 1.38 -3.89 -9.43
CA PHE A 106 1.71 -2.74 -10.27
C PHE A 106 3.01 -2.09 -9.79
N LYS A 107 4.09 -2.43 -10.48
CA LYS A 107 5.42 -1.92 -10.11
C LYS A 107 5.49 -0.39 -10.16
N GLY A 108 4.75 0.22 -11.10
CA GLY A 108 4.73 1.68 -11.19
C GLY A 108 4.16 2.34 -9.95
N TYR A 109 3.10 1.76 -9.41
CA TYR A 109 2.52 2.26 -8.17
C TYR A 109 3.53 2.18 -7.03
N LYS A 110 4.18 1.03 -6.90
CA LYS A 110 5.17 0.83 -5.83
C LYS A 110 6.36 1.79 -5.98
N ALA A 111 6.83 1.97 -7.23
CA ALA A 111 7.94 2.87 -7.49
C ALA A 111 7.59 4.30 -7.12
N LEU A 112 6.36 4.73 -7.38
CA LEU A 112 5.91 6.07 -7.02
C LEU A 112 5.96 6.26 -5.50
N GLN A 113 5.55 5.26 -4.73
CA GLN A 113 5.56 5.38 -3.29
C GLN A 113 6.98 5.43 -2.74
N LEU A 114 7.90 4.67 -3.33
CA LEU A 114 9.30 4.75 -2.97
C LEU A 114 9.88 6.13 -3.28
N HIS A 115 9.48 6.70 -4.41
CA HIS A 115 9.90 8.04 -4.77
C HIS A 115 9.42 9.07 -3.76
N ARG A 116 8.17 8.95 -3.31
CA ARG A 116 7.63 9.88 -2.31
C ARG A 116 8.38 9.77 -0.99
N LEU A 117 8.74 8.56 -0.57
CA LEU A 117 9.55 8.35 0.62
C LEU A 117 10.90 9.02 0.46
N GLY A 118 11.55 8.80 -0.68
CA GLY A 118 12.85 9.41 -0.95
C GLY A 118 12.81 10.92 -0.94
N HIS A 119 11.76 11.49 -1.52
CA HIS A 119 11.57 12.94 -1.54
C HIS A 119 11.41 13.49 -0.11
N TRP A 120 10.64 12.81 0.72
CA TRP A 120 10.45 13.20 2.11
C TRP A 120 11.78 13.18 2.87
N LEU A 121 12.56 12.11 2.68
CA LEU A 121 13.86 11.98 3.32
C LEU A 121 14.81 13.08 2.89
N TRP A 122 14.82 13.39 1.59
CA TRP A 122 15.66 14.44 1.06
C TRP A 122 15.33 15.79 1.70
N ASN A 123 14.05 16.07 1.80
CA ASN A 123 13.61 17.34 2.38
C ASN A 123 13.95 17.45 3.86
N LYS A 124 14.06 16.35 4.56
CA LYS A 124 14.45 16.34 5.95
C LYS A 124 15.96 16.26 6.12
N LYS A 125 16.67 16.14 5.00
CA LYS A 125 18.12 16.02 4.99
C LYS A 125 18.61 14.85 5.81
N GLU A 126 17.88 13.76 5.74
CA GLU A 126 18.30 12.49 6.33
C GLU A 126 18.79 11.60 5.22
N TYR A 127 20.00 11.09 5.37
CA TYR A 127 20.62 10.28 4.34
C TYR A 127 20.89 8.89 4.87
N PHE A 128 20.95 7.95 3.95
CA PHE A 128 21.19 6.55 4.27
C PHE A 128 22.64 6.27 4.65
#